data_5a753ffe00f58bb8158673e1f7354101
#
_entry.id   5a753ffe00f58bb8158673e1f7354101
#
_cell.length_a   1.000
_cell.length_b   1.000
_cell.length_c   1.000
_cell.angle_alpha   90.00
_cell.angle_beta   90.00
_cell.angle_gamma   90.00
#
_symmetry.space_group_name_H-M   'P 1'
#
loop_
_entity.id
_entity.type
_entity.pdbx_description
1 polymer ?
#
loop_
_entity_poly.entity_id
_entity_poly.type
_entity_poly.pdbx_seq_one_letter_code
_entity_poly.pdbx_strand_id
1 'polypeptide(L)' 'TTCASIFRESLNQSPIEFVNDVRVRAAANLLVTSSLPIATVAKQTGFSSASFFSRTFHRFMGVTPITYRTTHTKRKSEE' A
#
# COMPACT_ATOMS: atom_id res chain seq x y z
N THR A 1 7.96 10.80 17.03
CA THR A 1 8.04 10.48 16.70
C THR A 1 8.33 10.77 15.95
N THR A 2 8.96 11.15 16.36
CA THR A 2 8.42 11.02 15.47
C THR A 2 8.49 12.05 14.49
N CYS A 3 8.14 13.24 14.73
CA CYS A 3 8.19 14.24 13.73
C CYS A 3 9.56 14.41 13.19
N ALA A 4 10.51 14.42 14.02
CA ALA A 4 11.88 14.66 13.58
C ALA A 4 12.33 13.56 12.67
N SER A 5 12.03 12.34 13.03
CA SER A 5 12.50 11.28 12.20
C SER A 5 11.76 11.26 10.88
N ILE A 6 10.51 11.63 10.89
CA ILE A 6 9.80 11.70 9.66
C ILE A 6 10.41 12.72 8.74
N PHE A 7 10.77 13.83 9.29
CA PHE A 7 11.38 14.85 8.49
C PHE A 7 12.66 14.37 7.85
N ARG A 8 13.46 13.68 8.61
CA ARG A 8 14.69 13.21 8.09
C ARG A 8 14.50 12.22 6.99
N GLU A 9 13.51 11.36 7.12
CA GLU A 9 13.26 10.43 6.08
C GLU A 9 12.81 11.10 4.82
N SER A 10 12.06 12.15 4.94
CA SER A 10 11.64 12.86 3.75
C SER A 10 12.82 13.36 2.96
N LEU A 11 13.82 13.78 3.64
CA LEU A 11 14.98 14.29 2.94
C LEU A 11 15.70 13.21 2.17
N ASN A 12 15.60 11.98 2.64
CA ASN A 12 16.28 10.90 1.97
C ASN A 12 15.47 10.25 0.90
N GLN A 13 14.20 10.55 0.82
CA GLN A 13 13.34 9.93 -0.18
C GLN A 13 13.27 10.78 -1.42
N SER A 14 13.22 10.15 -2.58
CA SER A 14 13.00 10.89 -3.78
C SER A 14 11.52 11.25 -3.85
N PRO A 15 11.15 12.25 -4.64
CA PRO A 15 9.76 12.62 -4.78
C PRO A 15 8.89 11.46 -5.24
N ILE A 16 9.42 10.65 -6.13
CA ILE A 16 8.70 9.51 -6.63
C ILE A 16 8.42 8.50 -5.52
N GLU A 17 9.40 8.28 -4.68
CA GLU A 17 9.20 7.32 -3.60
C GLU A 17 8.19 7.84 -2.58
N PHE A 18 8.19 9.12 -2.35
CA PHE A 18 7.23 9.67 -1.42
C PHE A 18 5.81 9.49 -1.97
N VAL A 19 5.62 9.77 -3.25
CA VAL A 19 4.31 9.60 -3.86
C VAL A 19 3.88 8.16 -3.81
N ASN A 20 4.80 7.24 -4.11
CA ASN A 20 4.46 5.83 -4.07
C ASN A 20 4.08 5.38 -2.67
N ASP A 21 4.76 5.91 -1.67
CA ASP A 21 4.45 5.57 -0.29
C ASP A 21 3.01 5.98 0.04
N VAL A 22 2.62 7.18 -0.34
CA VAL A 22 1.28 7.66 -0.09
C VAL A 22 0.26 6.79 -0.82
N ARG A 23 0.56 6.45 -2.07
CA ARG A 23 -0.36 5.63 -2.85
C ARG A 23 -0.49 4.24 -2.27
N VAL A 24 0.60 3.67 -1.80
CA VAL A 24 0.57 2.34 -1.23
C VAL A 24 -0.28 2.35 0.04
N ARG A 25 -0.16 3.37 0.85
CA ARG A 25 -0.95 3.44 2.07
C ARG A 25 -2.43 3.58 1.76
N ALA A 26 -2.77 4.38 0.76
CA ALA A 26 -4.17 4.51 0.36
C ALA A 26 -4.68 3.18 -0.15
N ALA A 27 -3.86 2.47 -0.92
CA ALA A 27 -4.26 1.18 -1.44
C ALA A 27 -4.46 0.17 -0.32
N ALA A 28 -3.59 0.19 0.67
CA ALA A 28 -3.72 -0.73 1.78
C ALA A 28 -5.07 -0.53 2.47
N ASN A 29 -5.46 0.71 2.63
CA ASN A 29 -6.73 0.99 3.24
C ASN A 29 -7.88 0.44 2.39
N LEU A 30 -7.82 0.63 1.08
CA LEU A 30 -8.84 0.11 0.21
C LEU A 30 -8.89 -1.42 0.22
N LEU A 31 -7.75 -2.04 0.36
CA LEU A 31 -7.71 -3.49 0.36
C LEU A 31 -8.47 -4.08 1.53
N VAL A 32 -8.45 -3.42 2.67
CA VAL A 32 -9.12 -3.95 3.85
C VAL A 32 -10.49 -3.37 4.08
N THR A 33 -10.82 -2.24 3.46
CA THR A 33 -12.13 -1.65 3.68
C THR A 33 -13.09 -1.91 2.53
N SER A 34 -12.63 -2.52 1.46
CA SER A 34 -13.49 -2.80 0.33
C SER A 34 -13.10 -4.12 -0.27
N SER A 35 -13.95 -4.63 -1.16
CA SER A 35 -13.68 -5.89 -1.83
C SER A 35 -13.23 -5.70 -3.25
N LEU A 36 -12.74 -4.53 -3.58
CA LEU A 36 -12.33 -4.25 -4.94
C LEU A 36 -11.20 -5.17 -5.38
N PRO A 37 -11.18 -5.53 -6.66
CA PRO A 37 -10.07 -6.33 -7.18
C PRO A 37 -8.76 -5.56 -7.05
N ILE A 38 -7.68 -6.30 -6.99
CA ILE A 38 -6.36 -5.67 -6.87
C ILE A 38 -6.12 -4.70 -8.02
N ALA A 39 -6.50 -5.07 -9.24
CA ALA A 39 -6.29 -4.19 -10.38
C ALA A 39 -7.06 -2.88 -10.22
N THR A 40 -8.27 -2.96 -9.69
CA THR A 40 -9.06 -1.76 -9.49
C THR A 40 -8.45 -0.88 -8.41
N VAL A 41 -8.00 -1.49 -7.33
CA VAL A 41 -7.34 -0.74 -6.27
C VAL A 41 -6.11 -0.02 -6.82
N ALA A 42 -5.35 -0.70 -7.66
CA ALA A 42 -4.17 -0.09 -8.25
C ALA A 42 -4.55 1.13 -9.06
N LYS A 43 -5.59 1.02 -9.87
CA LYS A 43 -6.01 2.14 -10.67
C LYS A 43 -6.52 3.29 -9.84
N GLN A 44 -7.29 3.00 -8.83
CA GLN A 44 -7.87 4.05 -8.02
C GLN A 44 -6.83 4.81 -7.21
N THR A 45 -5.72 4.17 -6.92
CA THR A 45 -4.68 4.83 -6.16
C THR A 45 -3.58 5.41 -7.04
N GLY A 46 -3.77 5.37 -8.36
CA GLY A 46 -2.85 6.08 -9.24
C GLY A 46 -1.74 5.26 -9.84
N PHE A 47 -1.79 3.95 -9.72
CA PHE A 47 -0.76 3.13 -10.32
C PHE A 47 -1.12 2.82 -11.77
N SER A 48 -0.12 2.76 -12.63
CA SER A 48 -0.36 2.54 -14.04
C SER A 48 -0.66 1.09 -14.36
N SER A 49 -0.23 0.16 -13.54
CA SER A 49 -0.54 -1.23 -13.79
C SER A 49 -0.57 -1.98 -12.48
N ALA A 50 -1.28 -3.12 -12.49
CA ALA A 50 -1.36 -3.93 -11.30
C ALA A 50 -0.02 -4.56 -10.96
N SER A 51 0.76 -4.88 -11.98
CA SER A 51 2.08 -5.45 -11.72
C SER A 51 2.97 -4.47 -11.00
N PHE A 52 3.01 -3.24 -11.47
CA PHE A 52 3.82 -2.22 -10.83
C PHE A 52 3.30 -1.97 -9.43
N PHE A 53 1.98 -1.94 -9.26
CA PHE A 53 1.39 -1.76 -7.96
C PHE A 53 1.82 -2.87 -7.00
N SER A 54 1.73 -4.11 -7.44
CA SER A 54 2.09 -5.22 -6.55
C SER A 54 3.53 -5.15 -6.10
N ARG A 55 4.42 -4.84 -7.02
CA ARG A 55 5.83 -4.75 -6.67
C ARG A 55 6.09 -3.60 -5.72
N THR A 56 5.49 -2.45 -5.98
CA THR A 56 5.67 -1.30 -5.13
C THR A 56 5.07 -1.55 -3.75
N PHE A 57 3.90 -2.16 -3.72
CA PHE A 57 3.27 -2.48 -2.45
C PHE A 57 4.15 -3.41 -1.63
N HIS A 58 4.67 -4.45 -2.26
CA HIS A 58 5.53 -5.39 -1.55
C HIS A 58 6.78 -4.68 -1.03
N ARG A 59 7.30 -3.78 -1.82
CA ARG A 59 8.50 -3.06 -1.40
C ARG A 59 8.27 -2.21 -0.16
N PHE A 60 7.13 -1.52 -0.10
CA PHE A 60 6.86 -0.64 1.02
C PHE A 60 6.21 -1.33 2.20
N MET A 61 5.39 -2.33 1.94
CA MET A 61 4.65 -2.97 3.03
C MET A 61 5.25 -4.30 3.47
N GLY A 62 6.12 -4.86 2.66
CA GLY A 62 6.74 -6.13 3.03
C GLY A 62 5.95 -7.36 2.63
N VAL A 63 4.73 -7.19 2.13
CA VAL A 63 3.93 -8.31 1.68
C VAL A 63 3.18 -7.90 0.44
N THR A 64 2.67 -8.88 -0.30
CA THR A 64 1.91 -8.56 -1.50
C THR A 64 0.53 -8.03 -1.12
N PRO A 65 -0.11 -7.32 -2.05
CA PRO A 65 -1.44 -6.80 -1.77
C PRO A 65 -2.45 -7.89 -1.42
N ILE A 66 -2.35 -9.02 -2.08
CA ILE A 66 -3.27 -10.12 -1.81
C ILE A 66 -3.03 -10.68 -0.41
N THR A 67 -1.78 -10.86 -0.05
CA THR A 67 -1.45 -11.34 1.27
C THR A 67 -1.91 -10.35 2.34
N TYR A 68 -1.72 -9.08 2.07
CA TYR A 68 -2.12 -8.06 3.02
C TYR A 68 -3.63 -8.10 3.25
N ARG A 69 -4.39 -8.18 2.17
CA ARG A 69 -5.84 -8.25 2.28
C ARG A 69 -6.26 -9.49 3.05
N THR A 70 -5.71 -10.63 2.70
CA THR A 70 -6.06 -11.87 3.36
C THR A 70 -5.76 -11.81 4.84
N THR A 71 -4.61 -11.26 5.20
CA THR A 71 -4.23 -11.19 6.58
C THR A 71 -5.15 -10.27 7.38
N HIS A 72 -5.57 -9.18 6.78
CA HIS A 72 -6.34 -8.20 7.52
C HIS A 72 -7.84 -8.35 7.42
N THR A 73 -8.33 -9.20 6.54
CA THR A 73 -9.77 -9.33 6.40
C THR A 73 -10.29 -10.71 6.68
N LYS A 74 -9.46 -11.60 7.18
CA LYS A 74 -9.94 -12.91 7.40
C LYS A 74 -10.47 -13.11 8.77
N ARG A 75 -10.65 -12.06 9.51
CA ARG A 75 -11.11 -12.23 10.85
C ARG A 75 -12.37 -13.01 10.92
N LYS A 76 -13.19 -12.96 9.91
CA LYS A 76 -14.38 -13.72 10.03
C LYS A 76 -14.06 -15.16 9.98
N SER A 77 -13.02 -15.56 9.38
CA SER A 77 -12.78 -16.96 9.33
C SER A 77 -12.32 -17.48 10.65
N GLU A 78 -11.67 -16.68 11.49
CA GLU A 78 -11.32 -17.19 12.66
C GLU A 78 -12.32 -17.11 13.63
N GLU A 79 -13.31 -16.40 13.40
CA GLU A 79 -14.32 -16.38 14.31
C GLU A 79 -15.17 -17.36 14.10
#